data_beb53ef44b9aeaf8b7a9cab7dfc97a28
#
_entry.id   beb53ef44b9aeaf8b7a9cab7dfc97a28
#
_cell.length_a   1.000
_cell.length_b   1.000
_cell.length_c   1.000
_cell.angle_alpha   90.00
_cell.angle_beta   90.00
_cell.angle_gamma   90.00
#
_symmetry.space_group_name_H-M   'P 1'
#
loop_
_entity.id
_entity.type
_entity.pdbx_description
1 polymer ?
#
loop_
_entity_poly.entity_id
_entity_poly.type
_entity_poly.pdbx_seq_one_letter_code
_entity_poly.pdbx_strand_id
1 'polypeptide(L)'
;LVFLSGEREIRDTADALNKRNLRHTEVLPLYARLSHAEQHRVFQRHTGRRIVLATNVAETSLTVPGIKYVIDPGNARISRYSHRTKVQRLPIERISQASANQRKGRCGRTSDGICIRLYSEDDFVTRPEFTDAEILRTNLASVILQMTAAGLGDIEKFPFIDPPDHRNIRD
;
A
#
# COMPACT_ATOMS: atom_id res chain seq x y z
N LEU A 1 7.68 5.83 10.39
CA LEU A 1 6.91 4.92 9.56
C LEU A 1 7.83 4.23 8.57
N VAL A 2 7.82 2.89 8.54
CA VAL A 2 8.58 2.06 7.61
C VAL A 2 7.61 1.32 6.72
N PHE A 3 7.71 1.49 5.41
CA PHE A 3 6.91 0.74 4.45
C PHE A 3 7.55 -0.60 4.14
N LEU A 4 6.75 -1.67 4.16
CA LEU A 4 7.19 -3.03 3.91
C LEU A 4 6.19 -3.74 2.98
N SER A 5 6.64 -4.76 2.27
CA SER A 5 5.83 -5.38 1.21
C SER A 5 4.74 -6.31 1.72
N GLY A 6 4.79 -6.75 2.96
CA GLY A 6 3.78 -7.65 3.50
C GLY A 6 4.00 -8.07 4.95
N GLU A 7 3.05 -8.84 5.46
CA GLU A 7 2.96 -9.26 6.86
C GLU A 7 4.21 -10.00 7.34
N ARG A 8 4.77 -10.91 6.52
CA ARG A 8 5.97 -11.67 6.88
C ARG A 8 7.15 -10.73 7.11
N GLU A 9 7.41 -9.82 6.19
CA GLU A 9 8.49 -8.85 6.28
C GLU A 9 8.30 -7.92 7.50
N ILE A 10 7.06 -7.54 7.81
CA ILE A 10 6.72 -6.77 9.01
C ILE A 10 7.09 -7.54 10.28
N ARG A 11 6.75 -8.83 10.37
CA ARG A 11 7.09 -9.66 11.52
C ARG A 11 8.61 -9.82 11.68
N ASP A 12 9.29 -10.19 10.59
CA ASP A 12 10.75 -10.38 10.59
C ASP A 12 11.48 -9.09 11.02
N THR A 13 11.00 -7.94 10.53
CA THR A 13 11.56 -6.62 10.88
C THR A 13 11.25 -6.25 12.33
N ALA A 14 10.02 -6.51 12.81
CA ALA A 14 9.65 -6.27 14.19
C ALA A 14 10.51 -7.10 15.15
N ASP A 15 10.72 -8.37 14.85
CA ASP A 15 11.58 -9.26 15.65
C ASP A 15 13.03 -8.77 15.68
N ALA A 16 13.55 -8.33 14.53
CA ALA A 16 14.90 -7.79 14.45
C ALA A 16 15.08 -6.50 15.27
N LEU A 17 14.08 -5.62 15.24
CA LEU A 17 14.09 -4.38 16.04
C LEU A 17 13.94 -4.66 17.54
N ASN A 18 13.05 -5.57 17.92
CA ASN A 18 12.84 -5.94 19.33
C ASN A 18 14.09 -6.58 19.95
N LYS A 19 14.83 -7.40 19.19
CA LYS A 19 16.12 -7.97 19.63
C LYS A 19 17.19 -6.92 19.94
N ARG A 20 17.07 -5.72 19.37
CA ARG A 20 17.99 -4.60 19.62
C ARG A 20 17.73 -3.86 20.92
N ASN A 21 16.63 -4.18 21.63
CA ASN A 21 16.25 -3.57 22.93
C ASN A 21 16.36 -2.04 22.92
N LEU A 22 15.76 -1.39 21.91
CA LEU A 22 15.81 0.05 21.76
C LEU A 22 15.07 0.71 22.93
N ARG A 23 15.78 1.54 23.71
CA ARG A 23 15.21 2.21 24.89
C ARG A 23 14.04 3.10 24.51
N HIS A 24 12.97 3.08 25.30
CA HIS A 24 11.78 3.91 25.15
C HIS A 24 11.20 3.86 23.70
N THR A 25 11.24 2.68 23.07
CA THR A 25 10.78 2.50 21.71
C THR A 25 9.73 1.42 21.64
N GLU A 26 8.58 1.74 21.05
CA GLU A 26 7.49 0.83 20.75
C GLU A 26 7.51 0.50 19.25
N VAL A 27 7.38 -0.78 18.89
CA VAL A 27 7.29 -1.24 17.50
C VAL A 27 5.88 -1.77 17.25
N LEU A 28 5.15 -1.17 16.31
CA LEU A 28 3.76 -1.53 16.00
C LEU A 28 3.62 -1.96 14.53
N PRO A 29 3.00 -3.11 14.26
CA PRO A 29 2.60 -3.50 12.92
C PRO A 29 1.35 -2.74 12.45
N LEU A 30 1.22 -2.52 11.14
CA LEU A 30 0.03 -1.94 10.52
C LEU A 30 -0.22 -2.55 9.14
N TYR A 31 -1.18 -3.48 9.05
CA TYR A 31 -1.61 -4.11 7.80
C TYR A 31 -3.09 -4.50 7.88
N ALA A 32 -3.72 -4.73 6.73
CA ALA A 32 -5.18 -4.86 6.63
C ALA A 32 -5.80 -6.03 7.42
N ARG A 33 -5.06 -7.13 7.64
CA ARG A 33 -5.56 -8.31 8.36
C ARG A 33 -5.52 -8.20 9.90
N LEU A 34 -4.89 -7.16 10.43
CA LEU A 34 -4.92 -6.93 11.87
C LEU A 34 -6.35 -6.69 12.36
N SER A 35 -6.65 -7.12 13.58
CA SER A 35 -7.89 -6.76 14.24
C SER A 35 -8.02 -5.23 14.36
N HIS A 36 -9.25 -4.73 14.43
CA HIS A 36 -9.51 -3.30 14.62
C HIS A 36 -8.78 -2.74 15.85
N ALA A 37 -8.73 -3.49 16.94
CA ALA A 37 -8.03 -3.08 18.17
C ALA A 37 -6.51 -2.91 17.94
N GLU A 38 -5.87 -3.83 17.21
CA GLU A 38 -4.45 -3.76 16.88
C GLU A 38 -4.16 -2.60 15.92
N GLN A 39 -4.97 -2.41 14.88
CA GLN A 39 -4.84 -1.26 13.98
C GLN A 39 -5.01 0.05 14.74
N HIS A 40 -5.91 0.10 15.73
CA HIS A 40 -6.18 1.30 16.50
C HIS A 40 -5.02 1.73 17.39
N ARG A 41 -4.11 0.83 17.76
CA ARG A 41 -2.94 1.14 18.61
C ARG A 41 -2.07 2.25 18.02
N VAL A 42 -1.95 2.34 16.71
CA VAL A 42 -1.11 3.38 16.04
C VAL A 42 -1.65 4.80 16.26
N PHE A 43 -2.93 4.93 16.63
CA PHE A 43 -3.58 6.23 16.90
C PHE A 43 -3.56 6.62 18.39
N GLN A 44 -3.21 5.70 19.28
CA GLN A 44 -3.18 5.96 20.72
C GLN A 44 -2.01 6.89 21.08
N ARG A 45 -2.21 7.71 22.10
CA ARG A 45 -1.14 8.53 22.66
C ARG A 45 -0.02 7.65 23.22
N HIS A 46 1.21 8.08 23.07
CA HIS A 46 2.38 7.37 23.56
C HIS A 46 3.43 8.36 24.08
N THR A 47 4.29 7.85 24.97
CA THR A 47 5.44 8.57 25.51
C THR A 47 6.70 7.96 24.94
N GLY A 48 7.55 8.48 24.28
CA GLY A 48 8.75 7.89 23.70
C GLY A 48 8.64 7.69 22.18
N ARG A 49 9.56 6.92 21.64
CA ARG A 49 9.67 6.68 20.21
C ARG A 49 8.69 5.59 19.77
N ARG A 50 8.03 5.80 18.65
CA ARG A 50 7.19 4.79 18.01
C ARG A 50 7.70 4.50 16.62
N ILE A 51 7.88 3.21 16.31
CA ILE A 51 8.19 2.71 14.96
C ILE A 51 6.97 1.95 14.46
N VAL A 52 6.34 2.45 13.39
CA VAL A 52 5.20 1.78 12.75
C VAL A 52 5.72 1.07 11.49
N LEU A 53 5.54 -0.24 11.42
CA LEU A 53 5.89 -1.08 10.28
C LEU A 53 4.61 -1.35 9.50
N ALA A 54 4.48 -0.79 8.30
CA ALA A 54 3.22 -0.81 7.58
C ALA A 54 3.37 -1.32 6.14
N THR A 55 2.30 -1.92 5.63
CA THR A 55 2.13 -2.12 4.19
C THR A 55 1.64 -0.81 3.55
N ASN A 56 1.35 -0.85 2.25
CA ASN A 56 0.75 0.27 1.50
C ASN A 56 -0.61 0.74 2.06
N VAL A 57 -1.20 0.07 3.05
CA VAL A 57 -2.38 0.56 3.78
C VAL A 57 -2.14 1.95 4.41
N ALA A 58 -0.91 2.23 4.84
CA ALA A 58 -0.52 3.52 5.39
C ALA A 58 -0.18 4.58 4.31
N GLU A 59 -0.20 4.21 3.04
CA GLU A 59 0.05 5.12 1.93
C GLU A 59 -1.15 6.02 1.65
N THR A 60 -2.37 5.45 1.66
CA THR A 60 -3.61 6.16 1.34
C THR A 60 -4.73 5.95 2.36
N SER A 61 -4.96 4.71 2.79
CA SER A 61 -6.16 4.34 3.55
C SER A 61 -6.12 4.79 5.01
N LEU A 62 -4.94 4.81 5.62
CA LEU A 62 -4.77 5.19 7.02
C LEU A 62 -3.72 6.30 7.17
N THR A 63 -4.05 7.32 7.94
CA THR A 63 -3.12 8.39 8.28
C THR A 63 -2.62 8.21 9.72
N VAL A 64 -1.39 7.72 9.86
CA VAL A 64 -0.74 7.59 11.17
C VAL A 64 -0.33 8.98 11.66
N PRO A 65 -0.77 9.40 12.86
CA PRO A 65 -0.46 10.73 13.35
C PRO A 65 1.00 10.85 13.82
N GLY A 66 1.56 12.06 13.79
CA GLY A 66 2.85 12.39 14.37
C GLY A 66 4.08 11.78 13.69
N ILE A 67 3.95 11.30 12.45
CA ILE A 67 5.07 10.74 11.68
C ILE A 67 6.03 11.86 11.28
N LYS A 68 7.27 11.75 11.74
CA LYS A 68 8.38 12.63 11.37
C LYS A 68 9.32 12.00 10.34
N TYR A 69 9.45 10.68 10.37
CA TYR A 69 10.37 9.95 9.49
C TYR A 69 9.63 8.89 8.71
N VAL A 70 9.93 8.81 7.42
CA VAL A 70 9.47 7.73 6.53
C VAL A 70 10.69 7.00 6.00
N ILE A 71 10.66 5.67 6.04
CA ILE A 71 11.63 4.80 5.37
C ILE A 71 10.87 4.05 4.29
N ASP A 72 11.31 4.21 3.03
CA ASP A 72 10.64 3.63 1.86
C ASP A 72 11.62 2.75 1.07
N PRO A 73 11.49 1.41 1.16
CA PRO A 73 12.24 0.46 0.32
C PRO A 73 11.80 0.43 -1.14
N GLY A 74 10.69 1.08 -1.49
CA GLY A 74 10.23 1.23 -2.86
C GLY A 74 9.48 0.05 -3.44
N ASN A 75 9.00 -0.88 -2.61
CA ASN A 75 8.26 -2.06 -3.03
C ASN A 75 6.89 -2.16 -2.35
N ALA A 76 5.94 -2.83 -3.03
CA ALA A 76 4.64 -3.20 -2.48
C ALA A 76 4.12 -4.50 -3.10
N ARG A 77 3.17 -5.15 -2.44
CA ARG A 77 2.35 -6.18 -3.07
C ARG A 77 1.23 -5.51 -3.85
N ILE A 78 1.18 -5.77 -5.15
CA ILE A 78 0.18 -5.22 -6.05
C ILE A 78 -0.64 -6.38 -6.60
N SER A 79 -1.96 -6.27 -6.45
CA SER A 79 -2.89 -7.27 -6.97
C SER A 79 -2.88 -7.23 -8.50
N ARG A 80 -2.67 -8.40 -9.13
CA ARG A 80 -2.65 -8.60 -10.57
C ARG A 80 -3.48 -9.83 -10.92
N TYR A 81 -4.45 -9.66 -11.80
CA TYR A 81 -5.22 -10.77 -12.35
C TYR A 81 -4.67 -11.15 -13.73
N SER A 82 -4.43 -12.43 -13.94
CA SER A 82 -4.01 -12.96 -15.22
C SER A 82 -5.21 -13.55 -15.95
N HIS A 83 -5.68 -12.90 -16.99
CA HIS A 83 -6.78 -13.40 -17.84
C HIS A 83 -6.42 -14.74 -18.49
N ARG A 84 -5.15 -14.95 -18.87
CA ARG A 84 -4.67 -16.20 -19.47
C ARG A 84 -4.75 -17.38 -18.51
N THR A 85 -4.39 -17.21 -17.25
CA THR A 85 -4.35 -18.30 -16.25
C THR A 85 -5.54 -18.29 -15.30
N LYS A 86 -6.42 -17.27 -15.38
CA LYS A 86 -7.58 -17.04 -14.50
C LYS A 86 -7.18 -17.01 -13.01
N VAL A 87 -5.99 -16.52 -12.71
CA VAL A 87 -5.42 -16.50 -11.33
C VAL A 87 -5.12 -15.08 -10.90
N GLN A 88 -5.59 -14.75 -9.69
CA GLN A 88 -5.21 -13.54 -8.97
C GLN A 88 -3.87 -13.77 -8.25
N ARG A 89 -2.92 -12.88 -8.41
CA ARG A 89 -1.61 -12.91 -7.77
C ARG A 89 -1.34 -11.60 -7.03
N LEU A 90 -0.45 -11.68 -6.05
CA LEU A 90 0.02 -10.53 -5.26
C LEU A 90 1.56 -10.47 -5.31
N PRO A 91 2.16 -10.27 -6.49
CA PRO A 91 3.61 -10.13 -6.59
C PRO A 91 4.11 -8.91 -5.82
N ILE A 92 5.37 -8.99 -5.37
CA ILE A 92 6.08 -7.82 -4.86
C ILE A 92 6.67 -7.10 -6.07
N GLU A 93 6.27 -5.85 -6.26
CA GLU A 93 6.68 -5.02 -7.39
C GLU A 93 7.25 -3.69 -6.90
N ARG A 94 8.04 -3.03 -7.75
CA ARG A 94 8.46 -1.65 -7.51
C ARG A 94 7.23 -0.75 -7.58
N ILE A 95 7.09 0.16 -6.62
CA ILE A 95 6.01 1.16 -6.61
C ILE A 95 6.26 2.24 -7.67
N SER A 96 5.20 2.91 -8.11
CA SER A 96 5.26 4.06 -9.00
C SER A 96 5.88 5.29 -8.33
N GLN A 97 6.26 6.30 -9.12
CA GLN A 97 6.72 7.60 -8.62
C GLN A 97 5.65 8.28 -7.77
N ALA A 98 4.38 8.25 -8.21
CA ALA A 98 3.26 8.81 -7.47
C ALA A 98 3.09 8.13 -6.10
N SER A 99 3.17 6.80 -6.04
CA SER A 99 3.12 6.04 -4.80
C SER A 99 4.27 6.41 -3.85
N ALA A 100 5.51 6.50 -4.37
CA ALA A 100 6.66 6.94 -3.60
C ALA A 100 6.49 8.36 -3.04
N ASN A 101 5.89 9.27 -3.81
CA ASN A 101 5.60 10.63 -3.36
C ASN A 101 4.47 10.66 -2.31
N GLN A 102 3.47 9.80 -2.43
CA GLN A 102 2.45 9.63 -1.38
C GLN A 102 3.06 9.13 -0.07
N ARG A 103 3.98 8.12 -0.13
CA ARG A 103 4.72 7.65 1.05
C ARG A 103 5.53 8.77 1.69
N LYS A 104 6.27 9.55 0.90
CA LYS A 104 6.98 10.73 1.36
C LYS A 104 6.03 11.70 2.08
N GLY A 105 4.84 11.93 1.54
CA GLY A 105 3.82 12.80 2.11
C GLY A 105 3.21 12.32 3.43
N ARG A 106 3.59 11.14 3.95
CA ARG A 106 3.15 10.69 5.29
C ARG A 106 3.91 11.36 6.43
N CYS A 107 5.10 11.86 6.20
CA CYS A 107 5.79 12.78 7.13
C CYS A 107 5.60 14.24 6.68
N GLY A 108 5.97 15.18 7.54
CA GLY A 108 5.87 16.62 7.21
C GLY A 108 4.46 17.21 7.27
N ARG A 109 3.48 16.53 7.89
CA ARG A 109 2.10 17.02 7.99
C ARG A 109 1.87 17.99 9.16
N THR A 110 2.53 17.73 10.29
CA THR A 110 2.38 18.51 11.53
C THR A 110 3.66 19.25 11.91
N SER A 111 4.78 18.83 11.37
CA SER A 111 6.11 19.44 11.52
C SER A 111 7.01 18.96 10.41
N ASP A 112 8.17 19.57 10.23
CA ASP A 112 9.16 19.13 9.23
C ASP A 112 9.45 17.63 9.37
N GLY A 113 9.54 16.94 8.23
CA GLY A 113 9.72 15.50 8.16
C GLY A 113 10.81 15.11 7.18
N ILE A 114 11.36 13.92 7.38
CA ILE A 114 12.42 13.35 6.53
C ILE A 114 11.93 12.03 5.95
N CYS A 115 12.04 11.88 4.63
CA CYS A 115 11.80 10.62 3.93
C CYS A 115 13.12 10.06 3.41
N ILE A 116 13.44 8.84 3.82
CA ILE A 116 14.63 8.11 3.38
C ILE A 116 14.17 7.02 2.42
N ARG A 117 14.53 7.15 1.15
CA ARG A 117 14.32 6.13 0.12
C ARG A 117 15.53 5.21 0.09
N LEU A 118 15.30 3.89 0.14
CA LEU A 118 16.36 2.87 0.12
C LEU A 118 16.68 2.41 -1.32
N TYR A 119 16.56 3.32 -2.27
CA TYR A 119 16.87 3.14 -3.68
C TYR A 119 17.39 4.45 -4.26
N SER A 120 18.12 4.37 -5.37
CA SER A 120 18.75 5.55 -5.98
C SER A 120 17.73 6.49 -6.65
N GLU A 121 18.17 7.72 -6.92
CA GLU A 121 17.39 8.66 -7.72
C GLU A 121 17.21 8.16 -9.15
N ASP A 122 18.25 7.54 -9.73
CA ASP A 122 18.16 6.92 -11.06
C ASP A 122 17.10 5.82 -11.10
N ASP A 123 17.01 4.97 -10.06
CA ASP A 123 15.93 3.98 -9.97
C ASP A 123 14.56 4.67 -9.87
N PHE A 124 14.44 5.74 -9.10
CA PHE A 124 13.18 6.48 -8.97
C PHE A 124 12.69 7.04 -10.30
N VAL A 125 13.56 7.69 -11.08
CA VAL A 125 13.14 8.31 -12.36
C VAL A 125 12.80 7.29 -13.44
N THR A 126 13.30 6.05 -13.32
CA THR A 126 12.95 4.97 -14.25
C THR A 126 11.63 4.26 -13.91
N ARG A 127 11.01 4.56 -12.76
CA ARG A 127 9.74 3.96 -12.36
C ARG A 127 8.57 4.55 -13.15
N PRO A 128 7.51 3.77 -13.39
CA PRO A 128 6.26 4.32 -13.94
C PRO A 128 5.80 5.52 -13.11
N GLU A 129 5.26 6.54 -13.76
CA GLU A 129 4.72 7.71 -13.10
C GLU A 129 3.56 7.34 -12.16
N PHE A 130 2.63 6.52 -12.66
CA PHE A 130 1.45 6.02 -11.92
C PHE A 130 1.38 4.50 -11.94
N THR A 131 0.68 3.93 -10.97
CA THR A 131 0.27 2.53 -10.98
C THR A 131 -0.98 2.40 -11.84
N ASP A 132 -1.09 1.33 -12.63
CA ASP A 132 -2.29 1.04 -13.42
C ASP A 132 -3.55 1.10 -12.55
N ALA A 133 -4.64 1.64 -13.09
CA ALA A 133 -5.93 1.65 -12.42
C ALA A 133 -6.35 0.22 -12.03
N GLU A 134 -7.02 0.07 -10.89
CA GLU A 134 -7.40 -1.26 -10.37
C GLU A 134 -8.27 -2.03 -11.36
N ILE A 135 -9.15 -1.34 -12.08
CA ILE A 135 -10.02 -1.96 -13.09
C ILE A 135 -9.25 -2.67 -14.22
N LEU A 136 -8.03 -2.22 -14.53
CA LEU A 136 -7.18 -2.81 -15.58
C LEU A 136 -6.42 -4.07 -15.12
N ARG A 137 -6.40 -4.36 -13.81
CA ARG A 137 -5.61 -5.43 -13.20
C ARG A 137 -6.40 -6.35 -12.27
N THR A 138 -7.73 -6.28 -12.32
CA THR A 138 -8.64 -7.08 -11.50
C THR A 138 -9.45 -8.07 -12.32
N ASN A 139 -10.12 -9.00 -11.64
CA ASN A 139 -11.08 -9.90 -12.26
C ASN A 139 -12.40 -9.15 -12.56
N LEU A 140 -12.71 -9.00 -13.83
CA LEU A 140 -13.90 -8.24 -14.26
C LEU A 140 -15.21 -8.94 -13.91
N ALA A 141 -15.25 -10.27 -13.77
CA ALA A 141 -16.46 -10.99 -13.37
C ALA A 141 -16.98 -10.48 -12.01
N SER A 142 -16.09 -10.25 -11.05
CA SER A 142 -16.47 -9.67 -9.75
C SER A 142 -17.01 -8.24 -9.88
N VAL A 143 -16.42 -7.44 -10.77
CA VAL A 143 -16.86 -6.07 -11.05
C VAL A 143 -18.24 -6.06 -11.68
N ILE A 144 -18.47 -6.92 -12.69
CA ILE A 144 -19.75 -7.06 -13.37
C ILE A 144 -20.84 -7.45 -12.38
N LEU A 145 -20.58 -8.43 -11.50
CA LEU A 145 -21.54 -8.84 -10.46
C LEU A 145 -21.89 -7.69 -9.51
N GLN A 146 -20.90 -6.94 -9.05
CA GLN A 146 -21.12 -5.77 -8.19
C GLN A 146 -21.88 -4.67 -8.90
N MET A 147 -21.55 -4.36 -10.14
CA MET A 147 -22.28 -3.37 -10.96
C MET A 147 -23.74 -3.77 -11.17
N THR A 148 -23.98 -5.06 -11.47
CA THR A 148 -25.33 -5.60 -11.64
C THR A 148 -26.13 -5.49 -10.35
N ALA A 149 -25.55 -5.88 -9.22
CA ALA A 149 -26.18 -5.80 -7.91
C ALA A 149 -26.47 -4.34 -7.50
N ALA A 150 -25.62 -3.39 -7.90
CA ALA A 150 -25.81 -1.97 -7.62
C ALA A 150 -26.67 -1.24 -8.67
N GLY A 151 -27.16 -1.93 -9.71
CA GLY A 151 -27.98 -1.32 -10.76
C GLY A 151 -27.22 -0.32 -11.64
N LEU A 152 -25.91 -0.43 -11.78
CA LEU A 152 -25.06 0.50 -12.52
C LEU A 152 -25.07 0.26 -14.05
N GLY A 153 -25.80 -0.75 -14.51
CA GLY A 153 -25.95 -1.06 -15.92
C GLY A 153 -24.81 -1.90 -16.50
N ASP A 154 -24.61 -1.77 -17.79
CA ASP A 154 -23.65 -2.57 -18.56
C ASP A 154 -22.22 -2.03 -18.40
N ILE A 155 -21.27 -2.90 -18.08
CA ILE A 155 -19.85 -2.54 -17.93
C ILE A 155 -19.25 -1.96 -19.21
N GLU A 156 -19.69 -2.42 -20.39
CA GLU A 156 -19.20 -1.91 -21.68
C GLU A 156 -19.62 -0.46 -21.94
N LYS A 157 -20.71 -0.01 -21.32
CA LYS A 157 -21.29 1.33 -21.48
C LYS A 157 -20.98 2.27 -20.33
N PHE A 158 -20.36 1.73 -19.26
CA PHE A 158 -20.03 2.53 -18.08
C PHE A 158 -18.86 3.49 -18.39
N PRO A 159 -18.97 4.77 -18.05
CA PRO A 159 -17.97 5.78 -18.40
C PRO A 159 -16.74 5.72 -17.49
N PHE A 160 -15.96 4.63 -17.60
CA PHE A 160 -14.67 4.55 -16.91
C PHE A 160 -13.70 5.59 -17.44
N ILE A 161 -12.86 6.14 -16.57
CA ILE A 161 -11.74 7.00 -16.95
C ILE A 161 -10.72 6.17 -17.75
N ASP A 162 -10.39 4.97 -17.23
CA ASP A 162 -9.54 3.98 -17.90
C ASP A 162 -10.39 2.74 -18.16
N PRO A 163 -11.02 2.58 -19.35
CA PRO A 163 -11.91 1.46 -19.61
C PRO A 163 -11.12 0.14 -19.71
N PRO A 164 -11.67 -0.96 -19.20
CA PRO A 164 -11.07 -2.29 -19.39
C PRO A 164 -11.13 -2.72 -20.86
N ASP A 165 -10.22 -3.62 -21.26
CA ASP A 165 -10.25 -4.19 -22.63
C ASP A 165 -11.53 -5.01 -22.82
N HIS A 166 -12.26 -4.74 -23.91
CA HIS A 166 -13.50 -5.44 -24.27
C HIS A 166 -13.30 -6.97 -24.38
N ARG A 167 -12.11 -7.43 -24.74
CA ARG A 167 -11.77 -8.87 -24.77
C ARG A 167 -11.82 -9.51 -23.40
N ASN A 168 -11.42 -8.78 -22.38
CA ASN A 168 -11.40 -9.24 -20.99
C ASN A 168 -12.80 -9.23 -20.34
N ILE A 169 -13.75 -8.53 -20.92
CA ILE A 169 -15.15 -8.49 -20.47
C ILE A 169 -15.90 -9.76 -20.91
N ARG A 170 -15.55 -10.32 -22.07
CA ARG A 170 -16.25 -11.45 -22.68
C ARG A 170 -15.68 -12.83 -22.28
N ASP A 171 -14.51 -12.88 -21.67
CA ASP A 171 -13.81 -14.07 -21.17
C ASP A 171 -14.27 -14.50 -19.76
#